data_5ce5bcb9925f431df7b8258f23a5f967
#
_entry.id   5ce5bcb9925f431df7b8258f23a5f967
#
_cell.length_a   1.000
_cell.length_b   1.000
_cell.length_c   1.000
_cell.angle_alpha   90.00
_cell.angle_beta   90.00
_cell.angle_gamma   90.00
#
_symmetry.space_group_name_H-M   'P 1'
#
loop_
_entity.id
_entity.type
_entity.pdbx_description
1 polymer ?
#
loop_
_entity_poly.entity_id
_entity_poly.type
_entity_poly.pdbx_seq_one_letter_code
_entity_poly.pdbx_strand_id
1 'polypeptide(L)'
;MPKFPALWLTVLAFALSTSSAGAAMSDKEKAALAPVVANAKVTLEEGLKTSKKNGKPVSAKFEIENGKPQLSIYTVRDGSKYFEVIVDHNTGEIAKAEPITGGDDLTAAKKQNDALFRATRELREAVKEAKRDNPGYLAVSVWSDMKDSHSVATVTLVKDNDWKTVVNDLTVYRTLIKEEP
;
A
#
# COMPACT_ATOMS: atom_id res chain seq x y z
N MET A 1 -35.09 -48.04 2.06
CA MET A 1 -34.85 -46.69 2.58
C MET A 1 -33.36 -46.54 2.79
N PRO A 2 -32.65 -45.82 1.93
CA PRO A 2 -31.21 -45.52 2.12
C PRO A 2 -31.04 -44.32 3.01
N LYS A 3 -30.20 -44.46 4.04
CA LYS A 3 -29.78 -43.41 4.96
C LYS A 3 -28.69 -42.55 4.29
N PHE A 4 -28.92 -41.27 4.09
CA PHE A 4 -27.90 -40.28 3.67
C PHE A 4 -27.03 -39.92 4.87
N PRO A 5 -25.71 -39.92 4.77
CA PRO A 5 -24.86 -39.36 5.82
C PRO A 5 -24.86 -37.84 5.74
N ALA A 6 -25.04 -37.20 6.89
CA ALA A 6 -24.96 -35.76 7.07
C ALA A 6 -23.55 -35.24 6.73
N LEU A 7 -23.47 -34.40 5.73
CA LEU A 7 -22.25 -33.69 5.36
C LEU A 7 -22.03 -32.59 6.41
N TRP A 8 -21.05 -32.73 7.25
CA TRP A 8 -20.60 -31.70 8.18
C TRP A 8 -19.86 -30.64 7.37
N LEU A 9 -20.51 -29.48 7.20
CA LEU A 9 -19.89 -28.27 6.69
C LEU A 9 -18.97 -27.74 7.78
N THR A 10 -17.68 -28.01 7.69
CA THR A 10 -16.66 -27.28 8.46
C THR A 10 -16.57 -25.88 7.90
N VAL A 11 -17.19 -24.93 8.60
CA VAL A 11 -16.97 -23.51 8.39
C VAL A 11 -15.53 -23.23 8.85
N LEU A 12 -14.64 -23.09 7.86
CA LEU A 12 -13.30 -22.60 8.10
C LEU A 12 -13.42 -21.12 8.43
N ALA A 13 -13.30 -20.77 9.71
CA ALA A 13 -13.24 -19.38 10.15
C ALA A 13 -11.95 -18.78 9.57
N PHE A 14 -12.09 -17.97 8.53
CA PHE A 14 -11.03 -17.13 8.02
C PHE A 14 -10.71 -16.10 9.12
N ALA A 15 -9.57 -16.25 9.75
CA ALA A 15 -9.01 -15.18 10.60
C ALA A 15 -8.52 -14.07 9.65
N LEU A 16 -9.36 -13.09 9.42
CA LEU A 16 -8.97 -11.82 8.80
C LEU A 16 -7.93 -11.16 9.73
N SER A 17 -6.69 -11.19 9.32
CA SER A 17 -5.64 -10.37 9.93
C SER A 17 -5.91 -8.92 9.54
N THR A 18 -6.68 -8.21 10.36
CA THR A 18 -6.96 -6.78 10.19
C THR A 18 -5.68 -6.00 10.48
N SER A 19 -4.84 -5.83 9.48
CA SER A 19 -3.77 -4.83 9.54
C SER A 19 -4.39 -3.46 9.34
N SER A 20 -4.81 -2.82 10.43
CA SER A 20 -5.28 -1.43 10.39
C SER A 20 -4.18 -0.54 9.79
N ALA A 21 -4.52 0.23 8.78
CA ALA A 21 -3.64 1.26 8.21
C ALA A 21 -3.18 2.20 9.35
N GLY A 22 -1.89 2.13 9.70
CA GLY A 22 -1.31 2.95 10.75
C GLY A 22 -0.80 2.21 12.00
N ALA A 23 -1.06 0.91 12.18
CA ALA A 23 -0.41 0.14 13.23
C ALA A 23 1.08 -0.08 12.89
N ALA A 24 1.96 0.14 13.88
CA ALA A 24 3.38 -0.13 13.69
C ALA A 24 3.59 -1.64 13.48
N MET A 25 4.34 -2.00 12.43
CA MET A 25 4.72 -3.40 12.18
C MET A 25 5.54 -3.94 13.35
N SER A 26 5.23 -5.15 13.79
CA SER A 26 6.03 -5.87 14.78
C SER A 26 7.41 -6.25 14.20
N ASP A 27 8.40 -6.48 15.04
CA ASP A 27 9.73 -6.88 14.59
C ASP A 27 9.71 -8.22 13.81
N LYS A 28 8.77 -9.12 14.15
CA LYS A 28 8.56 -10.36 13.41
C LYS A 28 8.07 -10.11 11.99
N GLU A 29 7.11 -9.21 11.82
CA GLU A 29 6.59 -8.82 10.49
C GLU A 29 7.68 -8.13 9.67
N LYS A 30 8.44 -7.23 10.27
CA LYS A 30 9.59 -6.57 9.64
C LYS A 30 10.63 -7.57 9.16
N ALA A 31 11.03 -8.52 10.03
CA ALA A 31 12.01 -9.54 9.69
C ALA A 31 11.54 -10.47 8.55
N ALA A 32 10.25 -10.76 8.48
CA ALA A 32 9.67 -11.56 7.41
C ALA A 32 9.53 -10.77 6.09
N LEU A 33 9.22 -9.47 6.17
CA LEU A 33 8.92 -8.65 5.00
C LEU A 33 10.18 -8.09 4.31
N ALA A 34 11.25 -7.79 5.05
CA ALA A 34 12.48 -7.24 4.48
C ALA A 34 13.05 -8.08 3.31
N PRO A 35 13.20 -9.42 3.42
CA PRO A 35 13.66 -10.23 2.30
C PRO A 35 12.68 -10.28 1.13
N VAL A 36 11.37 -10.16 1.38
CA VAL A 36 10.36 -10.09 0.31
C VAL A 36 10.58 -8.86 -0.54
N VAL A 37 10.73 -7.70 0.09
CA VAL A 37 10.95 -6.42 -0.60
C VAL A 37 12.29 -6.42 -1.33
N ALA A 38 13.35 -6.96 -0.71
CA ALA A 38 14.67 -7.04 -1.31
C ALA A 38 14.73 -7.93 -2.57
N ASN A 39 13.92 -9.00 -2.61
CA ASN A 39 13.87 -9.94 -3.74
C ASN A 39 12.78 -9.63 -4.76
N ALA A 40 11.91 -8.66 -4.49
CA ALA A 40 10.86 -8.26 -5.44
C ALA A 40 11.50 -7.68 -6.72
N LYS A 41 10.99 -8.13 -7.88
CA LYS A 41 11.41 -7.60 -9.19
C LYS A 41 10.65 -6.34 -9.58
N VAL A 42 9.57 -6.06 -8.87
CA VAL A 42 8.68 -4.91 -9.07
C VAL A 42 8.73 -4.03 -7.85
N THR A 43 9.03 -2.77 -8.05
CA THR A 43 9.08 -1.76 -6.98
C THR A 43 7.68 -1.28 -6.57
N LEU A 44 7.58 -0.66 -5.38
CA LEU A 44 6.34 -0.03 -4.92
C LEU A 44 5.83 1.02 -5.93
N GLU A 45 6.73 1.79 -6.54
CA GLU A 45 6.42 2.80 -7.55
C GLU A 45 5.84 2.22 -8.84
N GLU A 46 6.32 1.03 -9.24
CA GLU A 46 5.79 0.30 -10.39
C GLU A 46 4.41 -0.28 -10.09
N GLY A 47 4.21 -0.84 -8.90
CA GLY A 47 2.90 -1.26 -8.42
C GLY A 47 1.88 -0.13 -8.43
N LEU A 48 2.23 1.03 -7.88
CA LEU A 48 1.41 2.24 -7.93
C LEU A 48 1.08 2.67 -9.37
N LYS A 49 2.04 2.56 -10.30
CA LYS A 49 1.81 2.86 -11.72
C LYS A 49 0.85 1.86 -12.37
N THR A 50 1.07 0.58 -12.15
CA THR A 50 0.26 -0.50 -12.74
C THR A 50 -1.18 -0.44 -12.26
N SER A 51 -1.40 -0.20 -10.95
CA SER A 51 -2.73 -0.17 -10.34
C SER A 51 -3.63 0.97 -10.83
N LYS A 52 -3.07 2.03 -11.45
CA LYS A 52 -3.85 3.14 -12.04
C LYS A 52 -4.88 2.67 -13.08
N LYS A 53 -4.71 1.50 -13.69
CA LYS A 53 -5.70 0.89 -14.59
C LYS A 53 -7.04 0.63 -13.89
N ASN A 54 -7.03 0.48 -12.56
CA ASN A 54 -8.21 0.22 -11.72
C ASN A 54 -8.69 1.45 -10.93
N GLY A 55 -8.00 2.58 -11.01
CA GLY A 55 -8.38 3.82 -10.33
C GLY A 55 -7.18 4.59 -9.81
N LYS A 56 -7.43 5.71 -9.10
CA LYS A 56 -6.40 6.51 -8.44
C LYS A 56 -5.89 5.77 -7.21
N PRO A 57 -4.57 5.46 -7.09
CA PRO A 57 -4.02 4.85 -5.89
C PRO A 57 -4.13 5.78 -4.68
N VAL A 58 -4.54 5.23 -3.54
CA VAL A 58 -4.65 5.94 -2.25
C VAL A 58 -3.70 5.37 -1.20
N SER A 59 -3.25 4.14 -1.37
CA SER A 59 -2.16 3.52 -0.61
C SER A 59 -1.55 2.35 -1.38
N ALA A 60 -0.37 1.91 -0.97
CA ALA A 60 0.27 0.69 -1.45
C ALA A 60 1.17 0.09 -0.35
N LYS A 61 1.26 -1.22 -0.29
CA LYS A 61 2.12 -1.94 0.64
C LYS A 61 2.57 -3.29 0.10
N PHE A 62 3.80 -3.66 0.39
CA PHE A 62 4.20 -5.05 0.43
C PHE A 62 3.72 -5.66 1.74
N GLU A 63 3.20 -6.85 1.68
CA GLU A 63 2.73 -7.59 2.86
C GLU A 63 2.84 -9.09 2.65
N ILE A 64 2.68 -9.85 3.74
CA ILE A 64 2.57 -11.30 3.72
C ILE A 64 1.17 -11.65 4.20
N GLU A 65 0.31 -12.03 3.27
CA GLU A 65 -1.05 -12.46 3.57
C GLU A 65 -1.18 -13.98 3.37
N ASN A 66 -1.68 -14.66 4.41
CA ASN A 66 -1.81 -16.14 4.41
C ASN A 66 -0.49 -16.85 4.04
N GLY A 67 0.65 -16.31 4.50
CA GLY A 67 1.99 -16.83 4.22
C GLY A 67 2.51 -16.56 2.80
N LYS A 68 1.80 -15.78 1.99
CA LYS A 68 2.19 -15.41 0.62
C LYS A 68 2.56 -13.94 0.54
N PRO A 69 3.73 -13.61 -0.04
CA PRO A 69 4.08 -12.24 -0.34
C PRO A 69 3.17 -11.65 -1.42
N GLN A 70 2.71 -10.42 -1.20
CA GLN A 70 1.94 -9.68 -2.20
C GLN A 70 2.26 -8.18 -2.16
N LEU A 71 1.98 -7.50 -3.27
CA LEU A 71 1.98 -6.05 -3.37
C LEU A 71 0.52 -5.60 -3.53
N SER A 72 -0.06 -5.10 -2.44
CA SER A 72 -1.45 -4.66 -2.36
C SER A 72 -1.54 -3.15 -2.52
N ILE A 73 -2.45 -2.69 -3.37
CA ILE A 73 -2.70 -1.27 -3.63
C ILE A 73 -4.20 -0.98 -3.50
N TYR A 74 -4.56 -0.04 -2.65
CA TYR A 74 -5.92 0.46 -2.62
C TYR A 74 -6.08 1.58 -3.65
N THR A 75 -7.14 1.47 -4.46
CA THR A 75 -7.47 2.45 -5.50
C THR A 75 -8.91 2.92 -5.36
N VAL A 76 -9.17 4.14 -5.83
CA VAL A 76 -10.52 4.68 -5.94
C VAL A 76 -10.86 5.00 -7.38
N ARG A 77 -12.04 4.57 -7.85
CA ARG A 77 -12.62 4.87 -9.16
C ARG A 77 -13.88 5.69 -8.98
N ASP A 78 -14.09 6.66 -9.85
CA ASP A 78 -15.27 7.54 -9.84
C ASP A 78 -15.51 8.21 -8.47
N GLY A 79 -14.45 8.44 -7.71
CA GLY A 79 -14.46 9.10 -6.40
C GLY A 79 -15.07 8.28 -5.24
N SER A 80 -15.71 7.14 -5.51
CA SER A 80 -16.48 6.41 -4.48
C SER A 80 -16.40 4.88 -4.54
N LYS A 81 -15.85 4.31 -5.61
CA LYS A 81 -15.70 2.86 -5.77
C LYS A 81 -14.27 2.46 -5.43
N TYR A 82 -14.11 1.75 -4.34
CA TYR A 82 -12.80 1.33 -3.83
C TYR A 82 -12.48 -0.09 -4.26
N PHE A 83 -11.21 -0.33 -4.60
CA PHE A 83 -10.70 -1.64 -5.01
C PHE A 83 -9.38 -1.92 -4.31
N GLU A 84 -9.18 -3.17 -3.94
CA GLU A 84 -7.87 -3.72 -3.68
C GLU A 84 -7.32 -4.33 -4.96
N VAL A 85 -6.15 -3.87 -5.36
CA VAL A 85 -5.44 -4.35 -6.55
C VAL A 85 -4.17 -5.04 -6.09
N ILE A 86 -4.09 -6.35 -6.32
CA ILE A 86 -2.89 -7.13 -6.07
C ILE A 86 -2.05 -7.14 -7.35
N VAL A 87 -0.83 -6.63 -7.25
CA VAL A 87 0.17 -6.67 -8.32
C VAL A 87 1.16 -7.79 -8.00
N ASP A 88 1.40 -8.65 -8.96
CA ASP A 88 2.44 -9.68 -8.84
C ASP A 88 3.81 -9.00 -8.77
N HIS A 89 4.49 -9.17 -7.64
CA HIS A 89 5.77 -8.52 -7.35
C HIS A 89 6.96 -9.09 -8.14
N ASN A 90 6.74 -10.12 -8.98
CA ASN A 90 7.74 -10.66 -9.89
C ASN A 90 7.53 -10.22 -11.34
N THR A 91 6.26 -10.11 -11.78
CA THR A 91 5.92 -9.80 -13.18
C THR A 91 5.47 -8.35 -13.38
N GLY A 92 4.92 -7.70 -12.33
CA GLY A 92 4.31 -6.37 -12.41
C GLY A 92 2.92 -6.37 -13.01
N GLU A 93 2.33 -7.52 -13.26
CA GLU A 93 0.96 -7.64 -13.77
C GLU A 93 -0.06 -7.60 -12.63
N ILE A 94 -1.28 -7.18 -12.95
CA ILE A 94 -2.38 -7.24 -11.99
C ILE A 94 -2.84 -8.69 -11.88
N ALA A 95 -2.56 -9.31 -10.74
CA ALA A 95 -2.99 -10.68 -10.43
C ALA A 95 -4.47 -10.71 -10.01
N LYS A 96 -4.96 -9.65 -9.34
CA LYS A 96 -6.31 -9.57 -8.80
C LYS A 96 -6.74 -8.11 -8.64
N ALA A 97 -8.04 -7.84 -8.81
CA ALA A 97 -8.64 -6.56 -8.46
C ALA A 97 -10.05 -6.82 -7.92
N GLU A 98 -10.27 -6.54 -6.65
CA GLU A 98 -11.54 -6.81 -5.97
C GLU A 98 -12.13 -5.52 -5.38
N PRO A 99 -13.46 -5.36 -5.41
CA PRO A 99 -14.10 -4.23 -4.77
C PRO A 99 -14.00 -4.34 -3.24
N ILE A 100 -13.63 -3.24 -2.59
CA ILE A 100 -13.69 -3.09 -1.14
C ILE A 100 -15.07 -2.54 -0.79
N THR A 101 -15.93 -3.39 -0.22
CA THR A 101 -17.36 -3.05 0.00
C THR A 101 -17.71 -2.81 1.46
N GLY A 102 -16.80 -3.07 2.41
CA GLY A 102 -17.07 -2.91 3.84
C GLY A 102 -15.83 -3.10 4.70
N GLY A 103 -16.05 -3.10 6.01
CA GLY A 103 -15.02 -3.34 7.03
C GLY A 103 -14.01 -2.22 7.21
N ASP A 104 -12.91 -2.56 7.86
CA ASP A 104 -11.84 -1.62 8.18
C ASP A 104 -11.11 -1.14 6.92
N ASP A 105 -10.98 -2.01 5.91
CA ASP A 105 -10.35 -1.68 4.64
C ASP A 105 -11.09 -0.56 3.89
N LEU A 106 -12.44 -0.61 3.86
CA LEU A 106 -13.23 0.47 3.26
C LEU A 106 -13.07 1.77 4.05
N THR A 107 -13.06 1.67 5.38
CA THR A 107 -12.87 2.84 6.25
C THR A 107 -11.49 3.46 6.03
N ALA A 108 -10.45 2.64 5.97
CA ALA A 108 -9.08 3.08 5.68
C ALA A 108 -8.95 3.71 4.29
N ALA A 109 -9.49 3.04 3.25
CA ALA A 109 -9.44 3.54 1.88
C ALA A 109 -10.17 4.88 1.71
N LYS A 110 -11.32 5.06 2.37
CA LYS A 110 -12.03 6.35 2.40
C LYS A 110 -11.20 7.45 3.05
N LYS A 111 -10.67 7.20 4.27
CA LYS A 111 -9.81 8.15 4.98
C LYS A 111 -8.61 8.57 4.11
N GLN A 112 -7.98 7.60 3.46
CA GLN A 112 -6.84 7.85 2.57
C GLN A 112 -7.24 8.66 1.33
N ASN A 113 -8.40 8.37 0.73
CA ASN A 113 -8.91 9.16 -0.39
C ASN A 113 -9.23 10.60 0.02
N ASP A 114 -9.86 10.79 1.17
CA ASP A 114 -10.18 12.12 1.71
C ASP A 114 -8.89 12.93 1.97
N ALA A 115 -7.84 12.28 2.46
CA ALA A 115 -6.53 12.89 2.64
C ALA A 115 -5.91 13.38 1.32
N LEU A 116 -6.25 12.79 0.18
CA LEU A 116 -5.76 13.20 -1.15
C LEU A 116 -6.58 14.32 -1.80
N PHE A 117 -7.60 14.85 -1.14
CA PHE A 117 -8.46 15.88 -1.73
C PHE A 117 -7.70 17.18 -2.04
N ARG A 118 -6.72 17.54 -1.20
CA ARG A 118 -5.87 18.72 -1.39
C ARG A 118 -4.50 18.42 -1.99
N ALA A 119 -4.22 17.14 -2.28
CA ALA A 119 -2.94 16.75 -2.81
C ALA A 119 -2.77 17.25 -4.26
N THR A 120 -1.65 17.89 -4.53
CA THR A 120 -1.22 18.32 -5.88
C THR A 120 -0.19 17.36 -6.46
N ARG A 121 0.32 16.41 -5.64
CA ARG A 121 1.32 15.41 -5.99
C ARG A 121 0.76 14.01 -5.80
N GLU A 122 1.26 13.06 -6.58
CA GLU A 122 0.89 11.66 -6.45
C GLU A 122 1.72 10.93 -5.38
N LEU A 123 1.17 9.86 -4.80
CA LEU A 123 1.91 9.02 -3.85
C LEU A 123 3.22 8.48 -4.44
N ARG A 124 3.24 8.15 -5.75
CA ARG A 124 4.43 7.68 -6.45
C ARG A 124 5.58 8.70 -6.44
N GLU A 125 5.27 9.98 -6.51
CA GLU A 125 6.27 11.05 -6.45
C GLU A 125 6.85 11.17 -5.05
N ALA A 126 6.00 11.06 -4.01
CA ALA A 126 6.45 11.04 -2.62
C ALA A 126 7.37 9.85 -2.35
N VAL A 127 7.06 8.66 -2.87
CA VAL A 127 7.93 7.48 -2.75
C VAL A 127 9.29 7.72 -3.42
N LYS A 128 9.30 8.28 -4.63
CA LYS A 128 10.56 8.62 -5.33
C LYS A 128 11.40 9.62 -4.55
N GLU A 129 10.77 10.63 -3.97
CA GLU A 129 11.44 11.62 -3.13
C GLU A 129 12.02 10.98 -1.87
N ALA A 130 11.25 10.19 -1.15
CA ALA A 130 11.70 9.48 0.04
C ALA A 130 12.92 8.59 -0.25
N LYS A 131 12.93 7.87 -1.38
CA LYS A 131 14.07 7.04 -1.81
C LYS A 131 15.28 7.86 -2.23
N ARG A 132 15.08 8.96 -2.96
CA ARG A 132 16.17 9.86 -3.36
C ARG A 132 16.91 10.43 -2.14
N ASP A 133 16.14 10.82 -1.12
CA ASP A 133 16.69 11.42 0.10
C ASP A 133 17.22 10.35 1.09
N ASN A 134 17.00 9.05 0.80
CA ASN A 134 17.51 7.90 1.55
C ASN A 134 18.15 6.86 0.59
N PRO A 135 19.36 7.10 0.10
CA PRO A 135 20.01 6.21 -0.86
C PRO A 135 20.19 4.78 -0.32
N GLY A 136 19.86 3.79 -1.17
CA GLY A 136 19.98 2.37 -0.84
C GLY A 136 18.78 1.79 -0.09
N TYR A 137 17.79 2.62 0.30
CA TYR A 137 16.54 2.11 0.87
C TYR A 137 15.53 1.72 -0.21
N LEU A 138 14.75 0.69 0.08
CA LEU A 138 13.62 0.21 -0.71
C LEU A 138 12.32 0.66 -0.04
N ALA A 139 11.32 1.04 -0.84
CA ALA A 139 10.02 1.42 -0.32
C ALA A 139 9.16 0.18 -0.08
N VAL A 140 8.62 0.08 1.12
CA VAL A 140 7.78 -1.03 1.60
C VAL A 140 6.31 -0.68 1.51
N SER A 141 5.97 0.53 1.94
CA SER A 141 4.59 1.01 1.93
C SER A 141 4.50 2.52 1.76
N VAL A 142 3.36 2.97 1.30
CA VAL A 142 2.96 4.38 1.29
C VAL A 142 1.46 4.48 1.52
N TRP A 143 1.05 5.43 2.33
CA TRP A 143 -0.36 5.82 2.45
C TRP A 143 -0.50 7.33 2.60
N SER A 144 -1.64 7.85 2.16
CA SER A 144 -2.01 9.24 2.37
C SER A 144 -2.66 9.44 3.74
N ASP A 145 -2.36 10.55 4.37
CA ASP A 145 -2.99 11.00 5.61
C ASP A 145 -3.08 12.53 5.63
N MET A 146 -3.83 13.06 6.60
CA MET A 146 -3.89 14.49 6.90
C MET A 146 -3.03 14.79 8.13
N LYS A 147 -2.12 15.74 8.00
CA LYS A 147 -1.33 16.27 9.13
C LYS A 147 -1.37 17.79 9.10
N ASP A 148 -1.79 18.40 10.19
CA ASP A 148 -1.86 19.86 10.33
C ASP A 148 -2.60 20.54 9.13
N SER A 149 -3.71 19.94 8.67
CA SER A 149 -4.50 20.35 7.52
C SER A 149 -3.80 20.23 6.15
N HIS A 150 -2.65 19.58 6.08
CA HIS A 150 -1.92 19.27 4.85
C HIS A 150 -2.11 17.79 4.45
N SER A 151 -2.25 17.56 3.14
CA SER A 151 -2.18 16.20 2.59
C SER A 151 -0.74 15.73 2.65
N VAL A 152 -0.48 14.61 3.31
CA VAL A 152 0.86 14.02 3.43
C VAL A 152 0.87 12.58 2.93
N ALA A 153 2.05 12.12 2.49
CA ALA A 153 2.34 10.73 2.25
C ALA A 153 3.29 10.22 3.34
N THR A 154 2.90 9.18 4.04
CA THR A 154 3.77 8.44 4.95
C THR A 154 4.36 7.27 4.20
N VAL A 155 5.69 7.25 4.05
CA VAL A 155 6.44 6.22 3.31
C VAL A 155 7.28 5.43 4.30
N THR A 156 7.11 4.10 4.30
CA THR A 156 7.99 3.19 5.04
C THR A 156 9.07 2.67 4.12
N LEU A 157 10.31 2.78 4.57
CA LEU A 157 11.51 2.36 3.86
C LEU A 157 12.24 1.28 4.65
N VAL A 158 12.94 0.38 3.93
CA VAL A 158 13.82 -0.63 4.51
C VAL A 158 15.14 -0.71 3.75
N LYS A 159 16.23 -0.87 4.49
CA LYS A 159 17.54 -1.26 3.96
C LYS A 159 18.12 -2.30 4.90
N ASP A 160 18.32 -3.52 4.41
CA ASP A 160 18.64 -4.67 5.24
C ASP A 160 17.59 -4.84 6.36
N ASN A 161 17.94 -4.61 7.64
CA ASN A 161 17.01 -4.59 8.77
C ASN A 161 16.82 -3.17 9.38
N ASP A 162 17.32 -2.13 8.71
CA ASP A 162 17.10 -0.75 9.13
C ASP A 162 15.80 -0.21 8.50
N TRP A 163 14.87 0.20 9.37
CA TRP A 163 13.53 0.66 8.99
C TRP A 163 13.35 2.13 9.27
N LYS A 164 12.85 2.87 8.30
CA LYS A 164 12.58 4.30 8.41
C LYS A 164 11.16 4.62 7.97
N THR A 165 10.57 5.63 8.61
CA THR A 165 9.34 6.26 8.16
C THR A 165 9.63 7.71 7.78
N VAL A 166 9.21 8.08 6.57
CA VAL A 166 9.37 9.43 6.02
C VAL A 166 7.99 9.99 5.74
N VAL A 167 7.77 11.26 6.10
CA VAL A 167 6.52 11.96 5.81
C VAL A 167 6.82 13.07 4.81
N ASN A 168 6.19 13.01 3.63
CA ASN A 168 6.34 13.98 2.56
C ASN A 168 5.05 14.75 2.36
N ASP A 169 5.14 16.08 2.21
CA ASP A 169 3.98 16.93 1.89
C ASP A 169 3.54 16.67 0.43
N LEU A 170 2.25 16.45 0.24
CA LEU A 170 1.63 16.24 -1.06
C LEU A 170 1.03 17.53 -1.64
N THR A 171 1.02 18.63 -0.89
CA THR A 171 0.46 19.93 -1.32
C THR A 171 1.52 20.87 -1.89
N VAL A 172 2.80 20.62 -1.65
CA VAL A 172 3.91 21.47 -2.06
C VAL A 172 4.66 20.87 -3.24
N TYR A 173 4.71 21.60 -4.35
CA TYR A 173 5.72 21.36 -5.38
C TYR A 173 7.05 21.92 -4.86
N ARG A 174 8.06 21.07 -4.69
CA ARG A 174 9.43 21.54 -4.48
C ARG A 174 9.85 22.24 -5.77
N THR A 175 9.68 23.56 -5.82
CA THR A 175 10.26 24.37 -6.87
C THR A 175 11.77 24.14 -6.78
N LEU A 176 12.36 23.53 -7.82
CA LEU A 176 13.82 23.55 -7.99
C LEU A 176 14.18 25.02 -8.15
N ILE A 177 14.61 25.65 -7.07
CA ILE A 177 15.30 26.92 -7.14
C ILE A 177 16.58 26.58 -7.89
N LYS A 178 16.59 26.90 -9.19
CA LYS A 178 17.86 27.07 -9.91
C LYS A 178 18.55 28.22 -9.20
N GLU A 179 19.52 27.94 -8.38
CA GLU A 179 20.54 28.93 -8.07
C GLU A 179 21.24 29.18 -9.40
N GLU A 180 20.91 30.28 -10.05
CA GLU A 180 21.73 30.82 -11.14
C GLU A 180 23.03 31.32 -10.52
N PRO A 181 24.17 31.03 -11.15
CA PRO A 181 25.49 31.43 -10.69
C PRO A 181 25.71 32.92 -10.69
#